data_2c380d4b7596286ea2045a0b2e502473
#
_entry.id   2c380d4b7596286ea2045a0b2e502473
#
_cell.length_a   1.000
_cell.length_b   1.000
_cell.length_c   1.000
_cell.angle_alpha   90.00
_cell.angle_beta   90.00
_cell.angle_gamma   90.00
#
_symmetry.space_group_name_H-M   'P 1'
#
loop_
_entity.id
_entity.type
_entity.pdbx_description
1 polymer ?
#
loop_
_entity_poly.entity_id
_entity_poly.type
_entity_poly.pdbx_seq_one_letter_code
_entity_poly.pdbx_strand_id
1 'polypeptide(L)'
;MKFNFLSKSVQNYLINKASTLAEALPYIRQHTGKNIVIKYGGHAMGDAALAKKFSQDIGLIKEVGINPIIVHGGGPQIGAMLKKKNIKTKFVEGLRITDKKTVKIVEKVLSKDINKKIVSDINLTGGKAESFSGNINNLIQAKKLKIAIKESDSNIERILDLGFVGEPTKINIKKILISIKKGKIPVIAPLGIDKNGNTYNINADTVAGA
;
A
#
# COMPACT_ATOMS: atom_id res chain seq x y z
N MET A 1 -14.13 18.90 41.03
CA MET A 1 -13.50 19.98 40.26
C MET A 1 -14.58 20.73 39.50
N LYS A 2 -14.78 22.05 39.79
CA LYS A 2 -15.81 22.85 39.11
C LYS A 2 -15.25 23.35 37.77
N PHE A 3 -15.79 22.88 36.65
CA PHE A 3 -15.46 23.32 35.27
C PHE A 3 -16.06 24.72 34.92
N ASN A 4 -16.39 25.55 35.93
CA ASN A 4 -17.11 26.81 35.77
C ASN A 4 -16.31 27.96 35.10
N PHE A 5 -15.06 27.71 34.67
CA PHE A 5 -14.23 28.73 34.04
C PHE A 5 -14.28 28.75 32.49
N LEU A 6 -14.93 27.76 31.89
CA LEU A 6 -15.01 27.65 30.42
C LEU A 6 -16.40 28.15 29.94
N SER A 7 -16.40 28.87 28.82
CA SER A 7 -17.66 29.25 28.19
C SER A 7 -18.50 28.02 27.83
N LYS A 8 -19.82 28.15 27.77
CA LYS A 8 -20.74 27.05 27.46
C LYS A 8 -20.43 26.40 26.10
N SER A 9 -19.97 27.19 25.13
CA SER A 9 -19.53 26.70 23.83
C SER A 9 -18.29 25.77 23.90
N VAL A 10 -17.31 26.13 24.73
CA VAL A 10 -16.10 25.30 24.95
C VAL A 10 -16.47 24.02 25.72
N GLN A 11 -17.36 24.11 26.71
CA GLN A 11 -17.86 22.94 27.43
C GLN A 11 -18.56 21.95 26.48
N ASN A 12 -19.47 22.42 25.63
CA ASN A 12 -20.16 21.60 24.65
C ASN A 12 -19.18 20.95 23.64
N TYR A 13 -18.19 21.71 23.18
CA TYR A 13 -17.15 21.20 22.31
C TYR A 13 -16.35 20.05 22.94
N LEU A 14 -15.96 20.19 24.21
CA LEU A 14 -15.22 19.16 24.95
C LEU A 14 -16.10 17.92 25.24
N ILE A 15 -17.36 18.11 25.57
CA ILE A 15 -18.33 17.02 25.77
C ILE A 15 -18.51 16.24 24.48
N ASN A 16 -18.73 16.91 23.35
CA ASN A 16 -18.86 16.25 22.04
C ASN A 16 -17.62 15.46 21.66
N LYS A 17 -16.41 16.01 21.92
CA LYS A 17 -15.15 15.27 21.72
C LYS A 17 -15.06 14.01 22.59
N ALA A 18 -15.42 14.12 23.85
CA ALA A 18 -15.41 12.99 24.78
C ALA A 18 -16.43 11.90 24.35
N SER A 19 -17.63 12.32 23.91
CA SER A 19 -18.65 11.42 23.38
C SER A 19 -18.17 10.66 22.15
N THR A 20 -17.60 11.37 21.17
CA THR A 20 -17.03 10.74 19.96
C THR A 20 -15.95 9.71 20.30
N LEU A 21 -15.07 10.02 21.26
CA LEU A 21 -14.05 9.07 21.71
C LEU A 21 -14.68 7.86 22.41
N ALA A 22 -15.69 8.07 23.26
CA ALA A 22 -16.39 6.97 23.92
C ALA A 22 -17.11 6.05 22.92
N GLU A 23 -17.71 6.61 21.88
CA GLU A 23 -18.35 5.87 20.80
C GLU A 23 -17.33 5.05 19.98
N ALA A 24 -16.09 5.52 19.83
CA ALA A 24 -15.03 4.81 19.10
C ALA A 24 -14.47 3.61 19.89
N LEU A 25 -14.50 3.61 21.22
CA LEU A 25 -13.88 2.58 22.06
C LEU A 25 -14.33 1.14 21.77
N PRO A 26 -15.62 0.83 21.57
CA PRO A 26 -16.05 -0.54 21.21
C PRO A 26 -15.41 -1.04 19.93
N TYR A 27 -15.30 -0.18 18.91
CA TYR A 27 -14.67 -0.52 17.62
C TYR A 27 -13.16 -0.75 17.77
N ILE A 28 -12.47 0.10 18.52
CA ILE A 28 -11.05 -0.08 18.83
C ILE A 28 -10.84 -1.43 19.52
N ARG A 29 -11.62 -1.73 20.56
CA ARG A 29 -11.55 -3.02 21.29
C ARG A 29 -11.80 -4.21 20.37
N GLN A 30 -12.75 -4.12 19.44
CA GLN A 30 -13.10 -5.17 18.50
C GLN A 30 -11.92 -5.50 17.56
N HIS A 31 -11.08 -4.50 17.22
CA HIS A 31 -10.00 -4.63 16.28
C HIS A 31 -8.61 -4.71 16.92
N THR A 32 -8.47 -4.49 18.22
CA THR A 32 -7.21 -4.66 18.96
C THR A 32 -6.64 -6.07 18.75
N GLY A 33 -5.35 -6.14 18.44
CA GLY A 33 -4.62 -7.39 18.14
C GLY A 33 -4.81 -7.92 16.72
N LYS A 34 -5.78 -7.39 15.96
CA LYS A 34 -6.01 -7.86 14.57
C LYS A 34 -4.99 -7.28 13.59
N ASN A 35 -4.68 -8.07 12.58
CA ASN A 35 -3.88 -7.64 11.43
C ASN A 35 -4.84 -7.04 10.38
N ILE A 36 -4.61 -5.79 10.00
CA ILE A 36 -5.44 -5.08 9.01
C ILE A 36 -4.56 -4.63 7.85
N VAL A 37 -4.88 -5.10 6.64
CA VAL A 37 -4.21 -4.66 5.42
C VAL A 37 -4.82 -3.34 4.95
N ILE A 38 -3.98 -2.34 4.74
CA ILE A 38 -4.37 -1.01 4.29
C ILE A 38 -3.69 -0.74 2.95
N LYS A 39 -4.49 -0.59 1.89
CA LYS A 39 -3.95 -0.19 0.59
C LYS A 39 -3.79 1.34 0.54
N TYR A 40 -2.58 1.80 0.28
CA TYR A 40 -2.23 3.21 0.15
C TYR A 40 -2.08 3.61 -1.31
N GLY A 41 -3.03 4.41 -1.82
CA GLY A 41 -3.11 4.79 -3.23
C GLY A 41 -2.07 5.83 -3.65
N GLY A 42 -1.63 5.75 -4.91
CA GLY A 42 -0.59 6.62 -5.46
C GLY A 42 -0.94 8.11 -5.52
N HIS A 43 -2.22 8.46 -5.66
CA HIS A 43 -2.66 9.86 -5.69
C HIS A 43 -2.51 10.54 -4.32
N ALA A 44 -2.92 9.85 -3.24
CA ALA A 44 -2.77 10.38 -1.88
C ALA A 44 -1.31 10.59 -1.45
N MET A 45 -0.37 9.86 -2.06
CA MET A 45 1.07 10.04 -1.84
C MET A 45 1.65 11.28 -2.54
N GLY A 46 0.93 11.90 -3.46
CA GLY A 46 1.37 13.09 -4.20
C GLY A 46 1.23 14.40 -3.42
N ASP A 47 0.41 14.39 -2.36
CA ASP A 47 0.18 15.53 -1.49
C ASP A 47 0.93 15.35 -0.16
N ALA A 48 1.79 16.30 0.19
CA ALA A 48 2.62 16.23 1.38
C ALA A 48 1.81 16.29 2.69
N ALA A 49 0.71 17.05 2.72
CA ALA A 49 -0.15 17.17 3.89
C ALA A 49 -0.93 15.87 4.12
N LEU A 50 -1.48 15.28 3.06
CA LEU A 50 -2.16 13.98 3.12
C LEU A 50 -1.19 12.86 3.49
N ALA A 51 0.03 12.85 2.96
CA ALA A 51 1.05 11.86 3.31
C ALA A 51 1.45 11.94 4.79
N LYS A 52 1.61 13.16 5.34
CA LYS A 52 1.88 13.37 6.77
C LYS A 52 0.72 12.88 7.63
N LYS A 53 -0.52 13.24 7.26
CA LYS A 53 -1.71 12.80 7.99
C LYS A 53 -1.86 11.29 7.96
N PHE A 54 -1.69 10.66 6.81
CA PHE A 54 -1.70 9.20 6.68
C PHE A 54 -0.68 8.55 7.63
N SER A 55 0.55 9.08 7.69
CA SER A 55 1.60 8.53 8.56
C SER A 55 1.23 8.64 10.05
N GLN A 56 0.62 9.76 10.46
CA GLN A 56 0.11 9.96 11.81
C GLN A 56 -1.03 8.99 12.13
N ASP A 57 -1.99 8.83 11.22
CA ASP A 57 -3.13 7.93 11.39
C ASP A 57 -2.68 6.46 11.51
N ILE A 58 -1.68 6.04 10.70
CA ILE A 58 -1.08 4.70 10.80
C ILE A 58 -0.38 4.48 12.14
N GLY A 59 0.35 5.49 12.63
CA GLY A 59 0.96 5.47 13.97
C GLY A 59 -0.11 5.30 15.06
N LEU A 60 -1.19 6.09 14.99
CA LEU A 60 -2.30 6.01 15.94
C LEU A 60 -2.99 4.64 15.92
N ILE A 61 -3.27 4.08 14.74
CA ILE A 61 -3.83 2.73 14.59
C ILE A 61 -2.94 1.70 15.29
N LYS A 62 -1.61 1.83 15.16
CA LYS A 62 -0.67 0.94 15.84
C LYS A 62 -0.68 1.13 17.36
N GLU A 63 -0.74 2.37 17.86
CA GLU A 63 -0.77 2.69 19.29
C GLU A 63 -2.03 2.15 19.99
N VAL A 64 -3.19 2.12 19.31
CA VAL A 64 -4.41 1.52 19.86
C VAL A 64 -4.42 -0.02 19.78
N GLY A 65 -3.30 -0.64 19.44
CA GLY A 65 -3.10 -2.09 19.48
C GLY A 65 -3.53 -2.85 18.23
N ILE A 66 -3.88 -2.17 17.15
CA ILE A 66 -4.14 -2.78 15.84
C ILE A 66 -2.80 -2.98 15.11
N ASN A 67 -2.69 -4.00 14.27
CA ASN A 67 -1.49 -4.27 13.48
C ASN A 67 -1.72 -3.88 12.01
N PRO A 68 -1.43 -2.64 11.60
CA PRO A 68 -1.55 -2.24 10.20
C PRO A 68 -0.44 -2.88 9.34
N ILE A 69 -0.83 -3.34 8.15
CA ILE A 69 0.06 -3.83 7.10
C ILE A 69 -0.22 -2.95 5.88
N ILE A 70 0.77 -2.18 5.43
CA ILE A 70 0.59 -1.24 4.35
C ILE A 70 1.01 -1.88 3.03
N VAL A 71 0.11 -1.86 2.04
CA VAL A 71 0.44 -2.18 0.64
C VAL A 71 0.27 -0.90 -0.17
N HIS A 72 1.34 -0.39 -0.76
CA HIS A 72 1.26 0.89 -1.47
C HIS A 72 1.21 0.74 -2.98
N GLY A 73 0.54 1.66 -3.65
CA GLY A 73 0.61 1.84 -5.10
C GLY A 73 1.79 2.73 -5.52
N GLY A 74 1.71 3.28 -6.74
CA GLY A 74 2.74 4.19 -7.25
C GLY A 74 2.56 4.55 -8.71
N GLY A 75 1.36 4.37 -9.28
CA GLY A 75 1.07 4.64 -10.69
C GLY A 75 1.52 6.03 -11.18
N PRO A 76 1.13 7.12 -10.50
CA PRO A 76 1.55 8.48 -10.86
C PRO A 76 3.07 8.67 -10.82
N GLN A 77 3.75 8.18 -9.78
CA GLN A 77 5.19 8.32 -9.60
C GLN A 77 5.97 7.52 -10.65
N ILE A 78 5.51 6.29 -10.97
CA ILE A 78 6.05 5.48 -12.06
C ILE A 78 5.87 6.24 -13.39
N GLY A 79 4.68 6.79 -13.65
CA GLY A 79 4.38 7.59 -14.85
C GLY A 79 5.31 8.78 -15.00
N ALA A 80 5.51 9.54 -13.94
CA ALA A 80 6.43 10.68 -13.91
C ALA A 80 7.88 10.26 -14.22
N MET A 81 8.36 9.14 -13.62
CA MET A 81 9.70 8.63 -13.87
C MET A 81 9.89 8.14 -15.31
N LEU A 82 8.89 7.44 -15.87
CA LEU A 82 8.94 6.99 -17.27
C LEU A 82 8.96 8.18 -18.23
N LYS A 83 8.13 9.21 -17.99
CA LYS A 83 8.12 10.47 -18.76
C LYS A 83 9.49 11.15 -18.71
N LYS A 84 10.12 11.26 -17.54
CA LYS A 84 11.47 11.83 -17.36
C LYS A 84 12.53 11.07 -18.16
N LYS A 85 12.32 9.77 -18.40
CA LYS A 85 13.23 8.92 -19.19
C LYS A 85 12.82 8.78 -20.66
N ASN A 86 11.84 9.58 -21.13
CA ASN A 86 11.29 9.52 -22.50
C ASN A 86 10.77 8.12 -22.89
N ILE A 87 10.24 7.35 -21.91
CA ILE A 87 9.65 6.03 -22.16
C ILE A 87 8.14 6.18 -22.23
N LYS A 88 7.58 5.91 -23.40
CA LYS A 88 6.13 5.85 -23.60
C LYS A 88 5.57 4.59 -22.95
N THR A 89 4.42 4.73 -22.30
CA THR A 89 3.71 3.61 -21.66
C THR A 89 2.25 3.61 -22.08
N LYS A 90 1.68 2.41 -22.19
CA LYS A 90 0.27 2.20 -22.48
C LYS A 90 -0.38 1.47 -21.33
N PHE A 91 -1.68 1.64 -21.20
CA PHE A 91 -2.51 0.93 -20.23
C PHE A 91 -3.56 0.12 -20.97
N VAL A 92 -3.87 -1.05 -20.43
CA VAL A 92 -4.98 -1.88 -20.84
C VAL A 92 -5.71 -2.31 -19.58
N GLU A 93 -7.01 -2.04 -19.48
CA GLU A 93 -7.84 -2.33 -18.30
C GLU A 93 -7.21 -1.88 -16.96
N GLY A 94 -6.65 -0.68 -16.95
CA GLY A 94 -5.99 -0.12 -15.76
C GLY A 94 -4.61 -0.70 -15.45
N LEU A 95 -4.14 -1.70 -16.21
CA LEU A 95 -2.83 -2.32 -16.04
C LEU A 95 -1.83 -1.72 -17.02
N ARG A 96 -0.65 -1.38 -16.52
CA ARG A 96 0.43 -0.81 -17.32
C ARG A 96 1.14 -1.91 -18.11
N ILE A 97 1.18 -1.79 -19.45
CA ILE A 97 2.06 -2.64 -20.26
C ILE A 97 3.50 -2.38 -19.82
N THR A 98 4.18 -3.43 -19.39
CA THR A 98 5.46 -3.34 -18.69
C THR A 98 6.51 -4.21 -19.36
N ASP A 99 7.32 -3.63 -20.24
CA ASP A 99 8.45 -4.32 -20.86
C ASP A 99 9.65 -4.47 -19.92
N LYS A 100 10.71 -5.12 -20.37
CA LYS A 100 11.94 -5.39 -19.59
C LYS A 100 12.66 -4.11 -19.10
N LYS A 101 12.56 -2.99 -19.83
CA LYS A 101 13.13 -1.70 -19.42
C LYS A 101 12.23 -1.04 -18.38
N THR A 102 10.93 -1.09 -18.62
CA THR A 102 9.92 -0.50 -17.75
C THR A 102 9.88 -1.19 -16.39
N VAL A 103 9.96 -2.54 -16.30
CA VAL A 103 9.90 -3.24 -15.01
C VAL A 103 11.06 -2.85 -14.09
N LYS A 104 12.24 -2.61 -14.60
CA LYS A 104 13.40 -2.14 -13.79
C LYS A 104 13.14 -0.75 -13.19
N ILE A 105 12.47 0.13 -13.92
CA ILE A 105 12.09 1.45 -13.43
C ILE A 105 10.98 1.34 -12.39
N VAL A 106 9.96 0.52 -12.65
CA VAL A 106 8.87 0.22 -11.71
C VAL A 106 9.44 -0.31 -10.41
N GLU A 107 10.34 -1.30 -10.47
CA GLU A 107 10.99 -1.86 -9.29
C GLU A 107 11.74 -0.80 -8.49
N LYS A 108 12.54 0.04 -9.14
CA LYS A 108 13.26 1.13 -8.47
C LYS A 108 12.29 2.11 -7.79
N VAL A 109 11.27 2.58 -8.52
CA VAL A 109 10.31 3.56 -8.00
C VAL A 109 9.52 2.98 -6.84
N LEU A 110 8.99 1.77 -6.96
CA LEU A 110 8.19 1.15 -5.90
C LEU A 110 9.03 0.80 -4.67
N SER A 111 10.16 0.08 -4.85
CA SER A 111 10.91 -0.46 -3.71
C SER A 111 11.86 0.55 -3.05
N LYS A 112 12.41 1.49 -3.82
CA LYS A 112 13.43 2.42 -3.30
C LYS A 112 12.90 3.82 -3.07
N ASP A 113 12.12 4.36 -4.02
CA ASP A 113 11.69 5.75 -3.91
C ASP A 113 10.43 5.86 -3.02
N ILE A 114 9.37 5.13 -3.33
CA ILE A 114 8.08 5.22 -2.62
C ILE A 114 8.13 4.49 -1.27
N ASN A 115 8.50 3.21 -1.28
CA ASN A 115 8.47 2.38 -0.07
C ASN A 115 9.31 2.99 1.05
N LYS A 116 10.55 3.38 0.75
CA LYS A 116 11.44 4.01 1.73
C LYS A 116 10.92 5.35 2.24
N LYS A 117 10.27 6.14 1.36
CA LYS A 117 9.66 7.39 1.79
C LYS A 117 8.52 7.14 2.78
N ILE A 118 7.60 6.20 2.50
CA ILE A 118 6.51 5.86 3.41
C ILE A 118 7.05 5.37 4.76
N VAL A 119 8.05 4.49 4.74
CA VAL A 119 8.71 4.00 5.97
C VAL A 119 9.32 5.16 6.75
N SER A 120 10.02 6.07 6.07
CA SER A 120 10.61 7.26 6.71
C SER A 120 9.54 8.17 7.31
N ASP A 121 8.47 8.45 6.55
CA ASP A 121 7.39 9.34 7.00
C ASP A 121 6.67 8.78 8.24
N ILE A 122 6.38 7.47 8.28
CA ILE A 122 5.80 6.81 9.46
C ILE A 122 6.77 6.85 10.65
N ASN A 123 8.06 6.61 10.44
CA ASN A 123 9.05 6.63 11.51
C ASN A 123 9.28 8.04 12.08
N LEU A 124 9.18 9.08 11.24
CA LEU A 124 9.25 10.48 11.69
C LEU A 124 8.04 10.90 12.55
N THR A 125 6.92 10.21 12.44
CA THR A 125 5.73 10.44 13.26
C THR A 125 5.66 9.54 14.51
N GLY A 126 6.76 8.85 14.85
CA GLY A 126 6.85 7.98 16.03
C GLY A 126 6.53 6.51 15.78
N GLY A 127 6.10 6.13 14.58
CA GLY A 127 5.88 4.74 14.21
C GLY A 127 7.17 3.93 14.07
N LYS A 128 7.05 2.61 13.96
CA LYS A 128 8.19 1.68 13.71
C LYS A 128 7.91 0.89 12.43
N ALA A 129 8.02 1.57 11.28
CA ALA A 129 7.76 0.94 9.98
C ALA A 129 8.99 0.15 9.49
N GLU A 130 8.74 -0.93 8.76
CA GLU A 130 9.75 -1.78 8.12
C GLU A 130 9.44 -1.99 6.64
N SER A 131 10.46 -1.79 5.79
CA SER A 131 10.36 -1.90 4.34
C SER A 131 10.35 -3.36 3.89
N PHE A 132 9.39 -3.70 3.04
CA PHE A 132 9.32 -4.97 2.31
C PHE A 132 9.14 -4.72 0.82
N SER A 133 9.87 -5.49 0.00
CA SER A 133 9.63 -5.57 -1.44
C SER A 133 9.19 -6.99 -1.79
N GLY A 134 8.07 -7.12 -2.49
CA GLY A 134 7.47 -8.43 -2.75
C GLY A 134 8.37 -9.38 -3.53
N ASN A 135 9.22 -8.84 -4.43
CA ASN A 135 10.18 -9.62 -5.21
C ASN A 135 11.47 -10.01 -4.45
N ILE A 136 11.67 -9.50 -3.23
CA ILE A 136 12.87 -9.81 -2.43
C ILE A 136 12.57 -10.97 -1.48
N ASN A 137 13.52 -11.91 -1.39
CA ASN A 137 13.45 -13.06 -0.50
C ASN A 137 12.19 -13.92 -0.71
N ASN A 138 11.67 -13.97 -1.93
CA ASN A 138 10.44 -14.71 -2.27
C ASN A 138 9.24 -14.32 -1.38
N LEU A 139 9.12 -13.04 -1.04
CA LEU A 139 7.99 -12.58 -0.23
C LEU A 139 6.68 -12.78 -0.99
N ILE A 140 6.64 -12.39 -2.28
CA ILE A 140 5.51 -12.61 -3.18
C ILE A 140 6.01 -13.40 -4.38
N GLN A 141 5.62 -14.66 -4.47
CA GLN A 141 5.79 -15.45 -5.67
C GLN A 141 4.70 -15.07 -6.67
N ALA A 142 5.08 -14.90 -7.92
CA ALA A 142 4.15 -14.44 -8.96
C ALA A 142 4.30 -15.25 -10.24
N LYS A 143 3.25 -15.24 -11.03
CA LYS A 143 3.27 -15.70 -12.43
C LYS A 143 2.84 -14.54 -13.34
N LYS A 144 3.18 -14.64 -14.61
CA LYS A 144 2.78 -13.68 -15.64
C LYS A 144 1.26 -13.63 -15.75
N LEU A 145 0.70 -12.41 -15.68
CA LEU A 145 -0.73 -12.20 -15.89
C LEU A 145 -1.07 -12.31 -17.38
N LYS A 146 -2.09 -13.08 -17.72
CA LYS A 146 -2.64 -13.21 -19.06
C LYS A 146 -4.06 -12.67 -19.04
N ILE A 147 -4.39 -11.75 -19.94
CA ILE A 147 -5.74 -11.21 -20.09
C ILE A 147 -6.31 -11.68 -21.42
N ALA A 148 -7.48 -12.31 -21.38
CA ALA A 148 -8.25 -12.59 -22.58
C ALA A 148 -9.15 -11.39 -22.89
N ILE A 149 -9.03 -10.81 -24.07
CA ILE A 149 -9.92 -9.74 -24.55
C ILE A 149 -10.80 -10.34 -25.64
N LYS A 150 -12.12 -10.22 -25.47
CA LYS A 150 -13.08 -10.49 -26.55
C LYS A 150 -13.10 -9.29 -27.50
N GLU A 151 -12.87 -9.51 -28.78
CA GLU A 151 -13.18 -8.50 -29.80
C GLU A 151 -14.70 -8.38 -29.91
N SER A 152 -15.21 -7.14 -29.92
CA SER A 152 -16.64 -6.81 -29.81
C SER A 152 -17.50 -7.43 -30.93
N ASP A 153 -16.92 -7.81 -32.07
CA ASP A 153 -17.62 -8.32 -33.26
C ASP A 153 -17.23 -9.76 -33.66
N SER A 154 -16.44 -10.45 -32.84
CA SER A 154 -16.04 -11.83 -33.12
C SER A 154 -15.96 -12.66 -31.84
N ASN A 155 -16.29 -13.97 -31.94
CA ASN A 155 -16.10 -14.92 -30.86
C ASN A 155 -14.62 -15.29 -30.62
N ILE A 156 -13.67 -14.45 -31.08
CA ILE A 156 -12.22 -14.69 -30.97
C ILE A 156 -11.73 -14.07 -29.66
N GLU A 157 -11.25 -14.91 -28.75
CA GLU A 157 -10.55 -14.47 -27.57
C GLU A 157 -9.06 -14.26 -27.91
N ARG A 158 -8.58 -13.05 -27.72
CA ARG A 158 -7.17 -12.71 -27.93
C ARG A 158 -6.45 -12.59 -26.57
N ILE A 159 -5.44 -13.42 -26.36
CA ILE A 159 -4.58 -13.29 -25.14
C ILE A 159 -3.63 -12.11 -25.35
N LEU A 160 -3.78 -11.10 -24.53
CA LEU A 160 -2.90 -9.93 -24.54
C LEU A 160 -1.69 -10.15 -23.62
N ASP A 161 -0.49 -9.94 -24.17
CA ASP A 161 0.76 -9.95 -23.42
C ASP A 161 1.06 -8.56 -22.85
N LEU A 162 0.92 -8.41 -21.53
CA LEU A 162 1.24 -7.17 -20.81
C LEU A 162 2.73 -7.07 -20.42
N GLY A 163 3.57 -8.02 -20.83
CA GLY A 163 4.99 -8.08 -20.45
C GLY A 163 5.20 -8.57 -19.02
N PHE A 164 5.91 -7.79 -18.22
CA PHE A 164 6.23 -8.12 -16.82
C PHE A 164 5.14 -7.61 -15.86
N VAL A 165 3.90 -7.90 -16.17
CA VAL A 165 2.74 -7.74 -15.26
C VAL A 165 2.40 -9.11 -14.71
N GLY A 166 2.24 -9.21 -13.38
CA GLY A 166 2.02 -10.47 -12.71
C GLY A 166 0.82 -10.49 -11.79
N GLU A 167 0.48 -11.69 -11.39
CA GLU A 167 -0.47 -11.97 -10.32
C GLU A 167 0.22 -12.82 -9.24
N PRO A 168 -0.09 -12.60 -7.94
CA PRO A 168 0.51 -13.36 -6.87
C PRO A 168 0.02 -14.81 -6.90
N THR A 169 0.94 -15.75 -6.65
CA THR A 169 0.62 -17.18 -6.53
C THR A 169 0.82 -17.70 -5.11
N LYS A 170 1.73 -17.05 -4.36
CA LYS A 170 2.00 -17.38 -2.96
C LYS A 170 2.63 -16.18 -2.26
N ILE A 171 2.21 -15.92 -1.03
CA ILE A 171 2.79 -14.88 -0.17
C ILE A 171 3.43 -15.53 1.06
N ASN A 172 4.67 -15.18 1.35
CA ASN A 172 5.37 -15.64 2.55
C ASN A 172 5.01 -14.78 3.76
N ILE A 173 3.82 -14.98 4.30
CA ILE A 173 3.29 -14.23 5.44
C ILE A 173 4.14 -14.36 6.71
N LYS A 174 4.96 -15.43 6.85
CA LYS A 174 5.80 -15.64 8.05
C LYS A 174 6.70 -14.45 8.34
N LYS A 175 7.31 -13.85 7.30
CA LYS A 175 8.17 -12.67 7.46
C LYS A 175 7.41 -11.44 7.92
N ILE A 176 6.20 -11.24 7.39
CA ILE A 176 5.30 -10.15 7.78
C ILE A 176 4.90 -10.31 9.25
N LEU A 177 4.49 -11.52 9.65
CA LEU A 177 4.08 -11.83 11.02
C LEU A 177 5.24 -11.67 12.03
N ILE A 178 6.47 -12.03 11.65
CA ILE A 178 7.66 -11.79 12.49
C ILE A 178 7.88 -10.28 12.70
N SER A 179 7.72 -9.47 11.66
CA SER A 179 7.82 -8.01 11.76
C SER A 179 6.75 -7.44 12.71
N ILE A 180 5.51 -7.89 12.58
CA ILE A 180 4.39 -7.50 13.44
C ILE A 180 4.65 -7.88 14.90
N LYS A 181 5.12 -9.11 15.18
CA LYS A 181 5.48 -9.56 16.53
C LYS A 181 6.58 -8.72 17.17
N LYS A 182 7.47 -8.10 16.37
CA LYS A 182 8.48 -7.14 16.83
C LYS A 182 7.93 -5.72 17.01
N GLY A 183 6.61 -5.54 16.94
CA GLY A 183 5.95 -4.24 17.08
C GLY A 183 6.11 -3.33 15.87
N LYS A 184 6.58 -3.84 14.72
CA LYS A 184 6.80 -3.05 13.51
C LYS A 184 5.57 -3.01 12.62
N ILE A 185 5.54 -2.03 11.71
CA ILE A 185 4.51 -1.81 10.70
C ILE A 185 5.10 -2.22 9.34
N PRO A 186 4.71 -3.36 8.74
CA PRO A 186 5.18 -3.75 7.42
C PRO A 186 4.66 -2.80 6.33
N VAL A 187 5.55 -2.32 5.48
CA VAL A 187 5.23 -1.51 4.28
C VAL A 187 5.68 -2.28 3.05
N ILE A 188 4.76 -2.71 2.21
CA ILE A 188 4.99 -3.67 1.14
C ILE A 188 4.88 -2.99 -0.23
N ALA A 189 5.95 -3.06 -1.03
CA ALA A 189 5.93 -2.72 -2.44
C ALA A 189 5.34 -3.89 -3.26
N PRO A 190 4.34 -3.64 -4.14
CA PRO A 190 3.60 -4.67 -4.86
C PRO A 190 4.38 -5.19 -6.07
N LEU A 191 5.46 -5.87 -5.80
CA LEU A 191 6.31 -6.56 -6.76
C LEU A 191 6.30 -8.05 -6.48
N GLY A 192 6.40 -8.87 -7.50
CA GLY A 192 6.52 -10.32 -7.34
C GLY A 192 7.72 -10.87 -8.08
N ILE A 193 8.09 -12.11 -7.77
CA ILE A 193 9.18 -12.82 -8.44
C ILE A 193 8.69 -14.20 -8.90
N ASP A 194 9.07 -14.61 -10.10
CA ASP A 194 8.83 -15.98 -10.56
C ASP A 194 10.00 -16.91 -10.19
N LYS A 195 9.85 -18.21 -10.50
CA LYS A 195 10.86 -19.22 -10.27
C LYS A 195 12.17 -19.01 -11.07
N ASN A 196 12.12 -18.18 -12.11
CA ASN A 196 13.26 -17.86 -12.95
C ASN A 196 13.97 -16.57 -12.51
N GLY A 197 13.52 -15.93 -11.44
CA GLY A 197 14.07 -14.67 -10.92
C GLY A 197 13.57 -13.42 -11.65
N ASN A 198 12.53 -13.51 -12.49
CA ASN A 198 11.97 -12.34 -13.14
C ASN A 198 11.07 -11.57 -12.17
N THR A 199 11.30 -10.26 -12.07
CA THR A 199 10.43 -9.35 -11.32
C THR A 199 9.19 -9.00 -12.12
N TYR A 200 8.03 -9.00 -11.47
CA TYR A 200 6.73 -8.58 -12.01
C TYR A 200 6.18 -7.39 -11.24
N ASN A 201 5.62 -6.44 -12.00
CA ASN A 201 4.75 -5.39 -11.48
C ASN A 201 3.38 -5.99 -11.19
N ILE A 202 2.90 -5.85 -9.97
CA ILE A 202 1.59 -6.37 -9.56
C ILE A 202 0.69 -5.20 -9.15
N ASN A 203 -0.59 -5.29 -9.42
CA ASN A 203 -1.56 -4.32 -8.93
C ASN A 203 -1.59 -4.35 -7.41
N ALA A 204 -1.56 -3.16 -6.78
CA ALA A 204 -1.52 -3.05 -5.32
C ALA A 204 -2.79 -3.56 -4.63
N ASP A 205 -3.95 -3.39 -5.28
CA ASP A 205 -5.23 -3.92 -4.75
C ASP A 205 -5.23 -5.45 -4.76
N THR A 206 -4.67 -6.05 -5.83
CA THR A 206 -4.49 -7.50 -5.93
C THR A 206 -3.56 -8.04 -4.84
N VAL A 207 -2.45 -7.35 -4.56
CA VAL A 207 -1.55 -7.75 -3.46
C VAL A 207 -2.19 -7.56 -2.09
N ALA A 208 -2.98 -6.50 -1.90
CA ALA A 208 -3.65 -6.25 -0.63
C ALA A 208 -4.77 -7.26 -0.34
N GLY A 209 -5.42 -7.79 -1.38
CA GLY A 209 -6.48 -8.79 -1.25
C GLY A 209 -5.98 -10.23 -1.13
N ALA A 210 -4.70 -10.50 -1.43
CA ALA A 210 -4.11 -11.84 -1.43
C ALA A 210 -3.49 -12.20 -0.07
#